data_fd471b60baceb24a24e454c384586955
#
_entry.id   fd471b60baceb24a24e454c384586955
#
_cell.length_a   1.000
_cell.length_b   1.000
_cell.length_c   1.000
_cell.angle_alpha   90.00
_cell.angle_beta   90.00
_cell.angle_gamma   90.00
#
_symmetry.space_group_name_H-M   'P 1'
#
loop_
_entity.id
_entity.type
_entity.pdbx_description
1 polymer ?
#
loop_
_entity_poly.entity_id
_entity_poly.type
_entity_poly.pdbx_seq_one_letter_code
_entity_poly.pdbx_strand_id
1 'polypeptide(L)'
;MSLERDEGLDALLGLDGETFFVDARGHYKVKFLVKRVKADERKPHGLNYSLTLHDKSGDRIVGFDNAHPVPTQSGPAGKKRIVNDHKHRYKTIRPYDYKDAATLLGDFWAQVDSVLKEEGVTP
;
A
#
# COMPACT_ATOMS: atom_id res chain seq x y z
N MET A 1 17.69 8.06 -25.94
CA MET A 1 16.83 8.77 -24.99
C MET A 1 16.47 7.82 -23.86
N SER A 2 16.79 8.17 -22.68
CA SER A 2 16.38 7.35 -21.57
C SER A 2 14.98 7.77 -21.13
N LEU A 3 14.08 6.85 -21.13
CA LEU A 3 12.80 7.05 -20.50
C LEU A 3 12.98 6.75 -19.03
N GLU A 4 12.55 7.68 -18.20
CA GLU A 4 12.50 7.39 -16.79
C GLU A 4 11.59 6.20 -16.58
N ARG A 5 12.16 5.13 -16.09
CA ARG A 5 11.39 3.94 -15.71
C ARG A 5 11.17 3.99 -14.23
N ASP A 6 9.98 3.63 -13.84
CA ASP A 6 9.67 3.36 -12.44
C ASP A 6 10.34 2.04 -12.08
N GLU A 7 11.53 2.13 -11.53
CA GLU A 7 12.28 0.95 -11.08
C GLU A 7 11.47 0.21 -10.03
N GLY A 8 11.34 -1.05 -10.17
CA GLY A 8 10.52 -1.87 -9.30
C GLY A 8 9.09 -2.02 -9.75
N LEU A 9 8.65 -1.30 -10.81
CA LEU A 9 7.29 -1.45 -11.31
C LEU A 9 7.04 -2.86 -11.81
N ASP A 10 7.98 -3.43 -12.55
CA ASP A 10 7.84 -4.81 -13.04
C ASP A 10 7.79 -5.79 -11.87
N ALA A 11 8.60 -5.56 -10.84
CA ALA A 11 8.58 -6.39 -9.63
C ALA A 11 7.24 -6.29 -8.92
N LEU A 12 6.71 -5.07 -8.78
CA LEU A 12 5.42 -4.85 -8.14
C LEU A 12 4.29 -5.52 -8.92
N LEU A 13 4.27 -5.33 -10.24
CA LEU A 13 3.26 -5.96 -11.10
C LEU A 13 3.35 -7.48 -11.05
N GLY A 14 4.56 -8.02 -10.92
CA GLY A 14 4.77 -9.46 -10.79
C GLY A 14 4.24 -10.05 -9.50
N LEU A 15 3.97 -9.22 -8.50
CA LEU A 15 3.39 -9.68 -7.23
C LEU A 15 1.86 -9.75 -7.28
N ASP A 16 1.23 -9.26 -8.32
CA ASP A 16 -0.24 -9.26 -8.40
C ASP A 16 -0.82 -10.65 -8.17
N GLY A 17 -1.75 -10.73 -7.24
CA GLY A 17 -2.40 -11.99 -6.88
C GLY A 17 -1.62 -12.85 -5.90
N GLU A 18 -0.43 -12.45 -5.50
CA GLU A 18 0.40 -13.24 -4.59
C GLU A 18 -0.01 -13.04 -3.13
N THR A 19 0.13 -14.12 -2.37
CA THR A 19 -0.12 -14.13 -0.93
C THR A 19 1.02 -14.90 -0.26
N PHE A 20 1.62 -14.31 0.77
CA PHE A 20 2.75 -14.92 1.48
C PHE A 20 2.52 -14.89 2.98
N PHE A 21 2.94 -15.95 3.66
CA PHE A 21 3.10 -15.87 5.10
C PHE A 21 4.44 -15.19 5.43
N VAL A 22 4.43 -14.36 6.44
CA VAL A 22 5.62 -13.55 6.81
C VAL A 22 6.15 -13.89 8.21
N ASP A 23 5.60 -14.93 8.85
CA ASP A 23 6.05 -15.42 10.13
C ASP A 23 6.24 -16.94 10.10
N ALA A 24 7.05 -17.45 11.02
CA ALA A 24 7.38 -18.87 11.05
C ALA A 24 6.17 -19.77 11.32
N ARG A 25 5.15 -19.24 12.00
CA ARG A 25 3.95 -20.01 12.37
C ARG A 25 2.84 -19.95 11.33
N GLY A 26 2.97 -19.11 10.30
CA GLY A 26 1.95 -18.95 9.29
C GLY A 26 0.68 -18.26 9.80
N HIS A 27 0.82 -17.33 10.74
CA HIS A 27 -0.31 -16.59 11.29
C HIS A 27 -0.50 -15.24 10.64
N TYR A 28 0.53 -14.68 10.03
CA TYR A 28 0.50 -13.36 9.41
C TYR A 28 0.79 -13.51 7.92
N LYS A 29 -0.05 -12.89 7.11
CA LYS A 29 0.11 -13.00 5.67
C LYS A 29 -0.01 -11.64 5.00
N VAL A 30 0.76 -11.45 3.94
CA VAL A 30 0.64 -10.28 3.06
C VAL A 30 -0.04 -10.70 1.76
N LYS A 31 -0.80 -9.77 1.21
CA LYS A 31 -1.47 -9.95 -0.07
C LYS A 31 -1.15 -8.78 -0.98
N PHE A 32 -0.95 -9.09 -2.26
CA PHE A 32 -0.65 -8.08 -3.28
C PHE A 32 -1.69 -8.15 -4.38
N LEU A 33 -2.34 -7.04 -4.65
CA LEU A 33 -3.18 -6.85 -5.82
C LEU A 33 -2.70 -5.61 -6.53
N VAL A 34 -2.24 -5.75 -7.76
CA VAL A 34 -1.69 -4.64 -8.52
C VAL A 34 -2.11 -4.78 -9.97
N LYS A 35 -2.75 -3.75 -10.50
CA LYS A 35 -3.18 -3.73 -11.90
C LYS A 35 -2.77 -2.42 -12.54
N ARG A 36 -2.34 -2.48 -13.80
CA ARG A 36 -2.20 -1.29 -14.60
C ARG A 36 -3.58 -0.78 -14.98
N VAL A 37 -3.76 0.52 -14.86
CA VAL A 37 -4.97 1.21 -15.28
C VAL A 37 -4.56 2.43 -16.10
N LYS A 38 -5.51 2.99 -16.82
CA LYS A 38 -5.26 4.23 -17.55
C LYS A 38 -4.96 5.33 -16.54
N ALA A 39 -3.85 6.03 -16.74
CA ALA A 39 -3.51 7.15 -15.88
C ALA A 39 -4.55 8.26 -16.02
N ASP A 40 -4.97 8.83 -14.91
CA ASP A 40 -5.92 9.94 -14.86
C ASP A 40 -5.62 10.82 -13.65
N GLU A 41 -6.48 11.80 -13.38
CA GLU A 41 -6.26 12.74 -12.27
C GLU A 41 -6.25 12.06 -10.91
N ARG A 42 -6.98 10.96 -10.78
CA ARG A 42 -7.08 10.22 -9.52
C ARG A 42 -5.93 9.25 -9.34
N LYS A 43 -5.44 8.70 -10.45
CA LYS A 43 -4.37 7.71 -10.46
C LYS A 43 -3.32 8.10 -11.51
N PRO A 44 -2.61 9.21 -11.26
CA PRO A 44 -1.67 9.73 -12.25
C PRO A 44 -0.52 8.78 -12.54
N HIS A 45 -0.22 7.87 -11.62
CA HIS A 45 0.81 6.85 -11.82
C HIS A 45 0.32 5.62 -12.62
N GLY A 46 -0.97 5.56 -12.98
CA GLY A 46 -1.49 4.47 -13.82
C GLY A 46 -1.56 3.12 -13.14
N LEU A 47 -1.73 3.09 -11.83
CA LEU A 47 -1.83 1.86 -11.06
C LEU A 47 -3.07 1.84 -10.18
N ASN A 48 -3.64 0.66 -10.06
CA ASN A 48 -4.61 0.33 -9.03
C ASN A 48 -3.96 -0.73 -8.15
N TYR A 49 -3.74 -0.44 -6.88
CA TYR A 49 -3.01 -1.35 -6.02
C TYR A 49 -3.64 -1.50 -4.64
N SER A 50 -3.40 -2.66 -4.05
CA SER A 50 -3.73 -2.95 -2.66
C SER A 50 -2.68 -3.90 -2.10
N LEU A 51 -1.89 -3.42 -1.16
CA LEU A 51 -0.86 -4.20 -0.46
C LEU A 51 -1.28 -4.27 1.00
N THR A 52 -1.51 -5.46 1.52
CA THR A 52 -2.08 -5.62 2.86
C THR A 52 -1.35 -6.66 3.68
N LEU A 53 -1.36 -6.46 4.99
CA LEU A 53 -0.94 -7.45 5.97
C LEU A 53 -2.15 -7.81 6.83
N HIS A 54 -2.39 -9.10 6.99
CA HIS A 54 -3.48 -9.64 7.80
C HIS A 54 -2.93 -10.47 8.94
N ASP A 55 -3.56 -10.34 10.10
CA ASP A 55 -3.19 -11.12 11.26
C ASP A 55 -3.83 -12.52 11.25
N LYS A 56 -3.61 -13.26 12.33
CA LYS A 56 -4.13 -14.61 12.52
C LYS A 56 -5.66 -14.68 12.37
N SER A 57 -6.36 -13.64 12.78
CA SER A 57 -7.83 -13.58 12.70
C SER A 57 -8.33 -13.17 11.31
N GLY A 58 -7.42 -12.81 10.41
CA GLY A 58 -7.77 -12.31 9.09
C GLY A 58 -7.98 -10.80 9.04
N ASP A 59 -7.83 -10.11 10.16
CA ASP A 59 -7.98 -8.65 10.20
C ASP A 59 -6.81 -7.97 9.49
N ARG A 60 -7.13 -6.95 8.68
CA ARG A 60 -6.10 -6.14 8.05
C ARG A 60 -5.48 -5.22 9.09
N ILE A 61 -4.17 -5.34 9.28
CA ILE A 61 -3.43 -4.51 10.23
C ILE A 61 -2.44 -3.56 9.58
N VAL A 62 -2.11 -3.78 8.31
CA VAL A 62 -1.39 -2.82 7.46
C VAL A 62 -2.04 -2.83 6.09
N GLY A 63 -2.14 -1.68 5.47
CA GLY A 63 -2.62 -1.58 4.10
C GLY A 63 -2.12 -0.33 3.40
N PHE A 64 -1.80 -0.47 2.12
CA PHE A 64 -1.50 0.64 1.21
C PHE A 64 -2.36 0.40 -0.01
N ASP A 65 -3.26 1.32 -0.32
CA ASP A 65 -4.12 1.17 -1.49
C ASP A 65 -4.57 2.51 -2.06
N ASN A 66 -5.12 2.45 -3.26
CA ASN A 66 -5.68 3.62 -3.92
C ASN A 66 -7.02 3.33 -4.59
N ALA A 67 -7.69 2.29 -4.12
CA ALA A 67 -8.95 1.86 -4.73
C ALA A 67 -10.09 2.84 -4.51
N HIS A 68 -10.07 3.55 -3.39
CA HIS A 68 -11.12 4.51 -3.02
C HIS A 68 -10.51 5.84 -2.61
N PRO A 69 -11.13 6.96 -3.02
CA PRO A 69 -10.68 8.26 -2.55
C PRO A 69 -10.91 8.39 -1.05
N VAL A 70 -9.93 8.96 -0.35
CA VAL A 70 -10.05 9.24 1.08
C VAL A 70 -10.14 10.76 1.22
N PRO A 71 -11.27 11.28 1.73
CA PRO A 71 -11.38 12.71 1.97
C PRO A 71 -10.36 13.14 3.02
N THR A 72 -9.56 14.12 2.70
CA THR A 72 -8.70 14.76 3.68
C THR A 72 -9.50 15.87 4.36
N GLN A 73 -9.10 16.23 5.57
CA GLN A 73 -9.74 17.33 6.26
C GLN A 73 -9.60 18.62 5.46
N SER A 74 -10.70 19.32 5.28
CA SER A 74 -10.65 20.61 4.59
C SER A 74 -9.94 21.62 5.46
N GLY A 75 -9.07 22.42 4.81
CA GLY A 75 -8.48 23.57 5.47
C GLY A 75 -9.50 24.69 5.70
N PRO A 76 -9.06 25.81 6.28
CA PRO A 76 -9.96 26.93 6.58
C PRO A 76 -10.71 27.49 5.38
N ALA A 77 -10.18 27.30 4.20
CA ALA A 77 -10.81 27.76 2.96
C ALA A 77 -11.86 26.81 2.42
N GLY A 78 -12.15 25.72 3.11
CA GLY A 78 -13.13 24.74 2.68
C GLY A 78 -12.71 23.90 1.48
N LYS A 79 -11.48 24.00 1.04
CA LYS A 79 -10.99 23.19 -0.07
C LYS A 79 -10.71 21.79 0.40
N LYS A 80 -11.50 20.87 -0.10
CA LYS A 80 -11.28 19.45 0.14
C LYS A 80 -10.27 18.92 -0.87
N ARG A 81 -9.23 18.29 -0.37
CA ARG A 81 -8.29 17.56 -1.20
C ARG A 81 -8.70 16.10 -1.18
N ILE A 82 -8.90 15.53 -2.35
CA ILE A 82 -9.19 14.10 -2.48
C ILE A 82 -7.88 13.41 -2.79
N VAL A 83 -7.50 12.46 -1.94
CA VAL A 83 -6.31 11.66 -2.10
C VAL A 83 -6.74 10.22 -2.27
N ASN A 84 -6.40 9.61 -3.40
CA ASN A 84 -6.73 8.22 -3.65
C ASN A 84 -5.75 7.28 -2.95
N ASP A 85 -4.46 7.63 -2.96
CA ASP A 85 -3.44 6.81 -2.33
C ASP A 85 -3.49 7.03 -0.82
N HIS A 86 -3.59 5.95 -0.08
CA HIS A 86 -3.66 6.03 1.37
C HIS A 86 -3.05 4.78 2.01
N LYS A 87 -2.72 4.92 3.30
CA LYS A 87 -2.16 3.83 4.09
C LYS A 87 -2.96 3.63 5.36
N HIS A 88 -3.05 2.38 5.74
CA HIS A 88 -3.74 1.95 6.96
C HIS A 88 -2.73 1.31 7.91
N ARG A 89 -2.86 1.62 9.19
CA ARG A 89 -2.18 0.91 10.27
C ARG A 89 -3.20 0.68 11.36
N TYR A 90 -3.60 -0.57 11.55
CA TYR A 90 -4.74 -0.93 12.39
C TYR A 90 -5.98 -0.15 11.93
N LYS A 91 -6.55 0.71 12.78
CA LYS A 91 -7.74 1.52 12.45
C LYS A 91 -7.41 2.92 11.93
N THR A 92 -6.13 3.27 11.87
CA THR A 92 -5.71 4.59 11.42
C THR A 92 -5.58 4.61 9.91
N ILE A 93 -6.14 5.64 9.27
CA ILE A 93 -6.02 5.88 7.85
C ILE A 93 -5.32 7.21 7.64
N ARG A 94 -4.32 7.24 6.75
CA ARG A 94 -3.61 8.47 6.41
C ARG A 94 -3.39 8.54 4.90
N PRO A 95 -3.34 9.75 4.32
CA PRO A 95 -2.92 9.90 2.94
C PRO A 95 -1.51 9.33 2.74
N TYR A 96 -1.26 8.77 1.57
CA TYR A 96 0.04 8.26 1.20
C TYR A 96 0.54 8.99 -0.04
N ASP A 97 1.76 9.49 0.02
CA ASP A 97 2.38 10.21 -1.09
C ASP A 97 3.14 9.21 -1.97
N TYR A 98 2.46 8.70 -2.99
CA TYR A 98 3.06 7.75 -3.92
C TYR A 98 4.15 8.43 -4.74
N LYS A 99 5.32 7.84 -4.78
CA LYS A 99 6.46 8.33 -5.57
C LYS A 99 6.80 7.40 -6.72
N ASP A 100 7.05 6.15 -6.40
CA ASP A 100 7.33 5.11 -7.39
C ASP A 100 7.07 3.73 -6.77
N ALA A 101 7.12 2.69 -7.60
CA ALA A 101 6.82 1.34 -7.15
C ALA A 101 7.83 0.81 -6.14
N ALA A 102 9.12 1.11 -6.34
CA ALA A 102 10.14 0.65 -5.41
C ALA A 102 9.95 1.28 -4.02
N THR A 103 9.63 2.57 -3.97
CA THR A 103 9.35 3.26 -2.71
C THR A 103 8.09 2.71 -2.04
N LEU A 104 7.03 2.46 -2.82
CA LEU A 104 5.81 1.87 -2.30
C LEU A 104 6.10 0.52 -1.64
N LEU A 105 6.83 -0.36 -2.32
CA LEU A 105 7.20 -1.66 -1.76
C LEU A 105 8.03 -1.51 -0.50
N GLY A 106 9.02 -0.62 -0.51
CA GLY A 106 9.87 -0.36 0.65
C GLY A 106 9.07 0.15 1.84
N ASP A 107 8.17 1.09 1.60
CA ASP A 107 7.32 1.66 2.66
C ASP A 107 6.38 0.60 3.22
N PHE A 108 5.81 -0.24 2.36
CA PHE A 108 4.95 -1.33 2.79
C PHE A 108 5.71 -2.30 3.70
N TRP A 109 6.86 -2.78 3.26
CA TRP A 109 7.65 -3.73 4.04
C TRP A 109 8.14 -3.12 5.36
N ALA A 110 8.48 -1.83 5.38
CA ALA A 110 8.87 -1.15 6.61
C ALA A 110 7.72 -1.13 7.62
N GLN A 111 6.49 -0.89 7.16
CA GLN A 111 5.31 -0.94 8.03
C GLN A 111 5.01 -2.35 8.51
N VAL A 112 5.16 -3.34 7.63
CA VAL A 112 4.99 -4.75 8.01
C VAL A 112 5.97 -5.11 9.13
N ASP A 113 7.25 -4.79 8.96
CA ASP A 113 8.27 -5.08 9.98
C ASP A 113 7.96 -4.39 11.30
N SER A 114 7.54 -3.13 11.23
CA SER A 114 7.21 -2.36 12.42
C SER A 114 6.04 -2.97 13.19
N VAL A 115 5.00 -3.38 12.46
CA VAL A 115 3.81 -3.96 13.09
C VAL A 115 4.11 -5.36 13.63
N LEU A 116 4.88 -6.17 12.92
CA LEU A 116 5.26 -7.50 13.41
C LEU A 116 6.05 -7.39 14.71
N LYS A 117 6.93 -6.39 14.84
CA LYS A 117 7.65 -6.14 16.10
C LYS A 117 6.69 -5.75 17.22
N GLU A 118 5.72 -4.89 16.92
CA GLU A 118 4.69 -4.51 17.90
C GLU A 118 3.87 -5.70 18.35
N GLU A 119 3.56 -6.61 17.43
CA GLU A 119 2.80 -7.83 17.75
C GLU A 119 3.66 -8.89 18.44
N GLY A 120 4.95 -8.65 18.56
CA GLY A 120 5.86 -9.63 19.17
C GLY A 120 6.15 -10.84 18.29
N VAL A 121 6.06 -10.65 16.98
CA VAL A 121 6.19 -11.75 16.02
C VAL A 121 7.62 -11.82 15.49
N THR A 122 8.14 -13.04 15.48
CA THR A 122 9.43 -13.33 14.86
C THR A 122 9.20 -13.81 13.42
N PRO A 123 9.78 -13.13 12.45
CA PRO A 123 9.65 -13.54 11.05
C PRO A 123 10.23 -14.91 10.77
#